data_51da02d1bf097899dea0fe42cc9f831d
#
_entry.id   51da02d1bf097899dea0fe42cc9f831d
#
_cell.length_a   1.000
_cell.length_b   1.000
_cell.length_c   1.000
_cell.angle_alpha   90.00
_cell.angle_beta   90.00
_cell.angle_gamma   90.00
#
_symmetry.space_group_name_H-M   'P 1'
#
loop_
_entity.id
_entity.type
_entity.pdbx_description
1 polymer ?
#
loop_
_entity_poly.entity_id
_entity_poly.type
_entity_poly.pdbx_seq_one_letter_code
_entity_poly.pdbx_strand_id
1 'polypeptide(L)'
;MEPKSTTVAAAPADDLTEIKKPTSLLIAQFFLFPLIIIAICVGIFLLFGYLTYEQKTPKEYLADVQAGSELCCRWQSAYELSNIITSQKERLRETDFVNDLVKVFQKSRDQDPRVRRYLTVTMGHLGDPRAVPALVEGLNDAQVENQIYSLWALGTIGDKAAVPDILRKLDSPDRALRKTAVYVLGAIKDPRAIHSLQVALNDPADDVRWNAALALAQMNDASGADLLTKLIDRRYLETVEGMTPEQRSELIINAVKCLGILKFQGAHDKIVELSQNDPDLAVRDASIEALRKF
;
A
#
# COMPACT_ATOMS: atom_id res chain seq x y z
N MET A 1 -90.29 -3.41 -78.64
CA MET A 1 -89.61 -2.23 -78.03
C MET A 1 -88.78 -2.73 -76.87
N GLU A 2 -87.53 -3.03 -77.18
CA GLU A 2 -86.58 -3.58 -76.16
C GLU A 2 -85.78 -2.39 -75.58
N PRO A 3 -85.50 -2.41 -74.30
CA PRO A 3 -84.53 -1.48 -73.72
C PRO A 3 -83.12 -2.09 -73.71
N LYS A 4 -82.17 -1.35 -74.12
CA LYS A 4 -80.73 -1.65 -74.16
C LYS A 4 -80.18 -1.82 -72.76
N SER A 5 -79.54 -2.94 -72.56
CA SER A 5 -78.69 -3.17 -71.38
C SER A 5 -77.37 -2.35 -71.46
N THR A 6 -77.10 -1.55 -70.48
CA THR A 6 -75.86 -0.80 -70.34
C THR A 6 -74.92 -1.61 -69.45
N THR A 7 -73.88 -2.13 -70.04
CA THR A 7 -72.77 -2.84 -69.33
C THR A 7 -71.88 -1.81 -68.64
N VAL A 8 -71.83 -1.83 -67.34
CA VAL A 8 -70.87 -1.04 -66.55
C VAL A 8 -69.53 -1.83 -66.47
N ALA A 9 -68.51 -1.23 -67.02
CA ALA A 9 -67.18 -1.75 -66.98
C ALA A 9 -66.65 -1.68 -65.53
N ALA A 10 -66.16 -2.82 -65.00
CA ALA A 10 -65.46 -2.91 -63.71
C ALA A 10 -64.10 -2.26 -63.83
N ALA A 11 -63.75 -1.38 -62.88
CA ALA A 11 -62.44 -0.81 -62.73
C ALA A 11 -61.45 -1.85 -62.25
N PRO A 12 -60.20 -1.82 -62.67
CA PRO A 12 -59.18 -2.78 -62.20
C PRO A 12 -58.88 -2.55 -60.71
N ALA A 13 -58.83 -3.63 -59.95
CA ALA A 13 -58.40 -3.67 -58.56
C ALA A 13 -56.95 -3.21 -58.48
N ASP A 14 -56.69 -2.13 -57.72
CA ASP A 14 -55.39 -1.67 -57.34
C ASP A 14 -54.65 -2.78 -56.58
N ASP A 15 -53.58 -3.32 -57.12
CA ASP A 15 -52.66 -4.30 -56.56
C ASP A 15 -51.81 -3.58 -55.53
N LEU A 16 -52.31 -3.48 -54.29
CA LEU A 16 -51.57 -3.00 -53.17
C LEU A 16 -50.49 -4.09 -52.82
N THR A 17 -49.40 -4.06 -53.55
CA THR A 17 -48.19 -4.81 -53.14
C THR A 17 -47.74 -4.29 -51.80
N GLU A 18 -48.14 -4.97 -50.72
CA GLU A 18 -47.54 -4.83 -49.39
C GLU A 18 -46.03 -5.11 -49.52
N ILE A 19 -45.20 -4.04 -49.49
CA ILE A 19 -43.75 -4.14 -49.43
C ILE A 19 -43.44 -4.69 -48.04
N LYS A 20 -43.39 -6.03 -47.90
CA LYS A 20 -42.85 -6.69 -46.68
C LYS A 20 -41.38 -6.32 -46.55
N LYS A 21 -41.10 -5.39 -45.66
CA LYS A 21 -39.69 -5.08 -45.31
C LYS A 21 -39.01 -6.38 -44.82
N PRO A 22 -37.85 -6.70 -45.34
CA PRO A 22 -37.14 -7.93 -44.94
C PRO A 22 -36.92 -7.94 -43.41
N THR A 23 -37.11 -9.09 -42.76
CA THR A 23 -37.05 -9.26 -41.32
C THR A 23 -35.71 -8.78 -40.73
N SER A 24 -34.64 -8.86 -41.54
CA SER A 24 -33.33 -8.32 -41.22
C SER A 24 -33.31 -6.80 -41.05
N LEU A 25 -34.12 -6.08 -41.84
CA LEU A 25 -34.22 -4.62 -41.73
C LEU A 25 -35.00 -4.19 -40.49
N LEU A 26 -36.00 -4.97 -40.08
CA LEU A 26 -36.74 -4.76 -38.83
C LEU A 26 -35.85 -5.02 -37.60
N ILE A 27 -35.04 -6.09 -37.62
CA ILE A 27 -34.09 -6.39 -36.57
C ILE A 27 -33.05 -5.25 -36.45
N ALA A 28 -32.49 -4.80 -37.56
CA ALA A 28 -31.56 -3.68 -37.59
C ALA A 28 -32.18 -2.38 -37.04
N GLN A 29 -33.43 -2.09 -37.41
CA GLN A 29 -34.10 -0.87 -36.98
C GLN A 29 -34.51 -0.87 -35.50
N PHE A 30 -34.98 -2.01 -34.97
CA PHE A 30 -35.50 -2.07 -33.60
C PHE A 30 -34.46 -2.49 -32.56
N PHE A 31 -33.36 -3.14 -32.94
CA PHE A 31 -32.33 -3.60 -32.00
C PHE A 31 -30.98 -2.96 -32.30
N LEU A 32 -30.46 -3.04 -33.50
CA LEU A 32 -29.13 -2.56 -33.83
C LEU A 32 -29.01 -1.03 -33.74
N PHE A 33 -30.02 -0.32 -34.26
CA PHE A 33 -29.98 1.15 -34.28
C PHE A 33 -30.07 1.78 -32.87
N PRO A 34 -30.97 1.34 -31.95
CA PRO A 34 -30.97 1.80 -30.57
C PRO A 34 -29.66 1.44 -29.84
N LEU A 35 -29.10 0.25 -30.09
CA LEU A 35 -27.87 -0.19 -29.47
C LEU A 35 -26.66 0.67 -29.92
N ILE A 36 -26.60 1.07 -31.19
CA ILE A 36 -25.59 2.01 -31.70
C ILE A 36 -25.75 3.38 -31.04
N ILE A 37 -26.97 3.87 -30.88
CA ILE A 37 -27.23 5.17 -30.21
C ILE A 37 -26.75 5.12 -28.76
N ILE A 38 -27.09 4.05 -28.04
CA ILE A 38 -26.61 3.84 -26.63
C ILE A 38 -25.09 3.82 -26.60
N ALA A 39 -24.44 3.07 -27.49
CA ALA A 39 -22.99 2.99 -27.57
C ALA A 39 -22.34 4.36 -27.84
N ILE A 40 -22.93 5.15 -28.72
CA ILE A 40 -22.48 6.53 -29.02
C ILE A 40 -22.68 7.43 -27.80
N CYS A 41 -23.82 7.37 -27.12
CA CYS A 41 -24.09 8.16 -25.92
C CYS A 41 -23.09 7.79 -24.77
N VAL A 42 -22.86 6.50 -24.55
CA VAL A 42 -21.85 6.03 -23.59
C VAL A 42 -20.45 6.48 -23.99
N GLY A 43 -20.11 6.37 -25.28
CA GLY A 43 -18.82 6.85 -25.80
C GLY A 43 -18.61 8.35 -25.59
N ILE A 44 -19.64 9.16 -25.87
CA ILE A 44 -19.61 10.60 -25.62
C ILE A 44 -19.48 10.90 -24.13
N PHE A 45 -20.22 10.18 -23.28
CA PHE A 45 -20.15 10.36 -21.83
C PHE A 45 -18.76 10.01 -21.29
N LEU A 46 -18.18 8.89 -21.74
CA LEU A 46 -16.80 8.50 -21.37
C LEU A 46 -15.77 9.49 -21.90
N LEU A 47 -15.91 9.94 -23.13
CA LEU A 47 -15.04 10.96 -23.74
C LEU A 47 -15.14 12.29 -22.99
N PHE A 48 -16.36 12.73 -22.65
CA PHE A 48 -16.58 13.93 -21.86
C PHE A 48 -15.97 13.78 -20.46
N GLY A 49 -16.19 12.63 -19.80
CA GLY A 49 -15.56 12.32 -18.52
C GLY A 49 -14.04 12.35 -18.61
N TYR A 50 -13.45 11.79 -19.66
CA TYR A 50 -12.01 11.81 -19.89
C TYR A 50 -11.46 13.23 -20.15
N LEU A 51 -12.16 14.03 -20.97
CA LEU A 51 -11.74 15.40 -21.29
C LEU A 51 -11.94 16.39 -20.14
N THR A 52 -12.92 16.13 -19.25
CA THR A 52 -13.20 16.99 -18.08
C THR A 52 -12.50 16.51 -16.82
N TYR A 53 -11.83 15.35 -16.86
CA TYR A 53 -11.07 14.83 -15.75
C TYR A 53 -9.75 15.60 -15.62
N GLU A 54 -9.81 16.81 -15.09
CA GLU A 54 -8.63 17.54 -14.63
C GLU A 54 -8.10 16.84 -13.37
N GLN A 55 -6.94 16.17 -13.51
CA GLN A 55 -6.23 15.66 -12.36
C GLN A 55 -5.69 16.84 -11.55
N LYS A 56 -6.25 17.05 -10.36
CA LYS A 56 -5.76 18.06 -9.43
C LYS A 56 -4.27 17.85 -9.18
N THR A 57 -3.55 18.94 -9.10
CA THR A 57 -2.13 18.93 -8.74
C THR A 57 -1.96 18.64 -7.24
N PRO A 58 -0.79 18.16 -6.79
CA PRO A 58 -0.51 17.97 -5.36
C PRO A 58 -0.74 19.24 -4.53
N LYS A 59 -0.46 20.42 -5.10
CA LYS A 59 -0.70 21.71 -4.42
C LYS A 59 -2.19 22.00 -4.23
N GLU A 60 -3.01 21.69 -5.22
CA GLU A 60 -4.48 21.86 -5.14
C GLU A 60 -5.09 20.90 -4.11
N TYR A 61 -4.67 19.63 -4.09
CA TYR A 61 -5.11 18.70 -3.04
C TYR A 61 -4.69 19.17 -1.64
N LEU A 62 -3.47 19.70 -1.48
CA LEU A 62 -3.03 20.24 -0.20
C LEU A 62 -3.83 21.49 0.21
N ALA A 63 -4.19 22.34 -0.75
CA ALA A 63 -5.06 23.49 -0.53
C ALA A 63 -6.48 23.07 -0.10
N ASP A 64 -7.05 22.02 -0.69
CA ASP A 64 -8.35 21.48 -0.29
C ASP A 64 -8.32 20.95 1.16
N VAL A 65 -7.24 20.25 1.54
CA VAL A 65 -7.05 19.80 2.93
C VAL A 65 -7.01 21.00 3.89
N GLN A 66 -6.39 22.11 3.46
CA GLN A 66 -6.25 23.31 4.28
C GLN A 66 -7.53 24.15 4.34
N ALA A 67 -8.22 24.35 3.20
CA ALA A 67 -9.38 25.24 3.07
C ALA A 67 -10.62 24.76 3.80
N GLY A 68 -10.83 23.48 3.89
CA GLY A 68 -11.77 22.84 4.80
C GLY A 68 -13.24 23.17 4.67
N SER A 69 -13.78 23.23 3.45
CA SER A 69 -15.18 23.57 3.24
C SER A 69 -16.18 22.49 3.70
N GLU A 70 -15.78 21.22 3.79
CA GLU A 70 -16.60 20.12 4.34
C GLU A 70 -15.70 19.06 4.99
N LEU A 71 -16.06 18.64 6.23
CA LEU A 71 -15.33 17.59 6.98
C LEU A 71 -15.15 16.30 6.16
N CYS A 72 -16.11 16.00 5.29
CA CYS A 72 -16.16 14.81 4.45
C CYS A 72 -15.03 14.75 3.39
N CYS A 73 -14.60 15.90 2.87
CA CYS A 73 -13.70 15.94 1.70
C CYS A 73 -12.21 16.05 2.06
N ARG A 74 -11.86 16.51 3.27
CA ARG A 74 -10.46 16.73 3.66
C ARG A 74 -9.62 15.46 3.67
N TRP A 75 -10.12 14.39 4.29
CA TRP A 75 -9.37 13.13 4.35
C TRP A 75 -9.26 12.47 2.98
N GLN A 76 -10.29 12.66 2.11
CA GLN A 76 -10.24 12.17 0.72
C GLN A 76 -9.17 12.90 -0.07
N SER A 77 -9.10 14.24 0.04
CA SER A 77 -8.04 15.03 -0.61
C SER A 77 -6.65 14.66 -0.07
N ALA A 78 -6.51 14.40 1.23
CA ALA A 78 -5.26 13.92 1.82
C ALA A 78 -4.89 12.51 1.32
N TYR A 79 -5.87 11.61 1.16
CA TYR A 79 -5.70 10.28 0.59
C TYR A 79 -5.24 10.35 -0.87
N GLU A 80 -5.95 11.11 -1.72
CA GLU A 80 -5.57 11.28 -3.12
C GLU A 80 -4.18 11.90 -3.26
N LEU A 81 -3.87 12.90 -2.42
CA LEU A 81 -2.53 13.46 -2.35
C LEU A 81 -1.47 12.39 -2.08
N SER A 82 -1.73 11.50 -1.12
CA SER A 82 -0.79 10.41 -0.78
C SER A 82 -0.55 9.43 -1.93
N ASN A 83 -1.55 9.23 -2.80
CA ASN A 83 -1.46 8.33 -3.95
C ASN A 83 -0.64 8.95 -5.10
N ILE A 84 -0.86 10.24 -5.40
CA ILE A 84 -0.22 10.87 -6.56
C ILE A 84 1.21 11.33 -6.30
N ILE A 85 1.60 11.46 -5.03
CA ILE A 85 2.88 12.07 -4.63
C ILE A 85 4.09 11.31 -5.18
N THR A 86 3.98 9.98 -5.26
CA THR A 86 5.10 9.11 -5.65
C THR A 86 5.59 9.40 -7.07
N SER A 87 4.67 9.73 -7.99
CA SER A 87 4.99 10.04 -9.40
C SER A 87 5.69 11.40 -9.58
N GLN A 88 5.61 12.31 -8.61
CA GLN A 88 6.12 13.69 -8.69
C GLN A 88 7.14 14.00 -7.59
N LYS A 89 7.59 13.00 -6.86
CA LYS A 89 8.43 13.10 -5.66
C LYS A 89 9.61 14.04 -5.82
N GLU A 90 10.47 13.83 -6.83
CA GLU A 90 11.70 14.60 -7.01
C GLU A 90 11.41 16.08 -7.24
N ARG A 91 10.46 16.37 -8.14
CA ARG A 91 10.05 17.74 -8.43
C ARG A 91 9.51 18.49 -7.21
N LEU A 92 8.73 17.79 -6.36
CA LEU A 92 8.12 18.43 -5.18
C LEU A 92 9.13 18.67 -4.06
N ARG A 93 10.16 17.84 -3.95
CA ARG A 93 11.27 18.06 -2.99
C ARG A 93 12.06 19.32 -3.27
N GLU A 94 12.18 19.73 -4.53
CA GLU A 94 12.88 20.95 -4.94
C GLU A 94 12.08 22.23 -4.64
N THR A 95 10.83 22.11 -4.23
CA THR A 95 9.92 23.23 -3.96
C THR A 95 9.66 23.45 -2.48
N ASP A 96 8.92 24.52 -2.15
CA ASP A 96 8.42 24.78 -0.78
C ASP A 96 7.26 23.86 -0.35
N PHE A 97 6.82 22.96 -1.23
CA PHE A 97 5.70 22.06 -0.98
C PHE A 97 5.83 21.26 0.32
N VAL A 98 7.04 20.78 0.64
CA VAL A 98 7.31 20.05 1.88
C VAL A 98 7.05 20.92 3.11
N ASN A 99 7.48 22.19 3.06
CA ASN A 99 7.25 23.13 4.16
C ASN A 99 5.77 23.44 4.35
N ASP A 100 5.01 23.57 3.26
CA ASP A 100 3.56 23.79 3.32
C ASP A 100 2.82 22.54 3.81
N LEU A 101 3.23 21.35 3.38
CA LEU A 101 2.70 20.07 3.88
C LEU A 101 2.91 19.93 5.39
N VAL A 102 4.10 20.26 5.91
CA VAL A 102 4.41 20.26 7.35
C VAL A 102 3.50 21.24 8.10
N LYS A 103 3.30 22.47 7.59
CA LYS A 103 2.38 23.44 8.21
C LYS A 103 0.94 22.93 8.29
N VAL A 104 0.45 22.29 7.19
CA VAL A 104 -0.90 21.71 7.15
C VAL A 104 -1.02 20.56 8.16
N PHE A 105 -0.01 19.69 8.23
CA PHE A 105 0.03 18.61 9.21
C PHE A 105 -0.03 19.13 10.65
N GLN A 106 0.75 20.16 11.01
CA GLN A 106 0.74 20.75 12.35
C GLN A 106 -0.62 21.35 12.71
N LYS A 107 -1.31 21.96 11.74
CA LYS A 107 -2.66 22.53 11.94
C LYS A 107 -3.77 21.47 11.99
N SER A 108 -3.49 20.23 11.65
CA SER A 108 -4.49 19.16 11.60
C SER A 108 -4.67 18.37 12.89
N ARG A 109 -4.06 18.82 14.01
CA ARG A 109 -4.05 18.08 15.29
C ARG A 109 -5.44 17.75 15.82
N ASP A 110 -6.38 18.70 15.73
CA ASP A 110 -7.74 18.57 16.23
C ASP A 110 -8.76 18.24 15.13
N GLN A 111 -8.28 17.76 13.98
CA GLN A 111 -9.10 17.38 12.84
C GLN A 111 -9.33 15.86 12.81
N ASP A 112 -10.02 15.39 11.77
CA ASP A 112 -10.19 13.95 11.52
C ASP A 112 -8.82 13.23 11.51
N PRO A 113 -8.61 12.22 12.35
CA PRO A 113 -7.32 11.51 12.45
C PRO A 113 -6.83 10.94 11.12
N ARG A 114 -7.74 10.65 10.18
CA ARG A 114 -7.40 10.19 8.83
C ARG A 114 -6.63 11.24 8.04
N VAL A 115 -6.93 12.52 8.23
CA VAL A 115 -6.18 13.62 7.58
C VAL A 115 -4.71 13.56 7.98
N ARG A 116 -4.43 13.50 9.29
CA ARG A 116 -3.05 13.38 9.78
C ARG A 116 -2.35 12.13 9.26
N ARG A 117 -3.06 11.00 9.24
CA ARG A 117 -2.54 9.74 8.70
C ARG A 117 -2.06 9.88 7.28
N TYR A 118 -2.89 10.40 6.37
CA TYR A 118 -2.53 10.51 4.96
C TYR A 118 -1.48 11.60 4.70
N LEU A 119 -1.47 12.70 5.46
CA LEU A 119 -0.38 13.66 5.41
C LEU A 119 0.96 13.03 5.87
N THR A 120 0.93 12.19 6.90
CA THR A 120 2.09 11.42 7.37
C THR A 120 2.60 10.46 6.28
N VAL A 121 1.70 9.73 5.62
CA VAL A 121 2.04 8.85 4.48
C VAL A 121 2.67 9.67 3.34
N THR A 122 2.09 10.83 3.03
CA THR A 122 2.62 11.74 2.01
C THR A 122 4.04 12.19 2.34
N MET A 123 4.31 12.59 3.59
CA MET A 123 5.66 12.97 4.05
C MET A 123 6.65 11.80 3.95
N GLY A 124 6.21 10.59 4.33
CA GLY A 124 7.01 9.38 4.19
C GLY A 124 7.36 9.06 2.73
N HIS A 125 6.39 9.14 1.81
CA HIS A 125 6.61 8.91 0.38
C HIS A 125 7.55 9.96 -0.24
N LEU A 126 7.45 11.22 0.16
CA LEU A 126 8.40 12.26 -0.26
C LEU A 126 9.83 11.93 0.18
N GLY A 127 10.00 11.37 1.36
CA GLY A 127 11.30 10.99 1.89
C GLY A 127 12.23 12.21 2.13
N ASP A 128 11.66 13.36 2.46
CA ASP A 128 12.42 14.60 2.65
C ASP A 128 12.72 14.83 4.14
N PRO A 129 14.00 15.04 4.52
CA PRO A 129 14.37 15.26 5.92
C PRO A 129 13.69 16.47 6.58
N ARG A 130 13.24 17.46 5.83
CA ARG A 130 12.49 18.61 6.37
C ARG A 130 11.20 18.21 7.09
N ALA A 131 10.64 17.03 6.78
CA ALA A 131 9.45 16.51 7.44
C ALA A 131 9.75 15.85 8.80
N VAL A 132 11.01 15.50 9.10
CA VAL A 132 11.38 14.74 10.31
C VAL A 132 10.88 15.37 11.61
N PRO A 133 11.04 16.69 11.87
CA PRO A 133 10.54 17.29 13.12
C PRO A 133 9.02 17.13 13.30
N ALA A 134 8.24 17.27 12.22
CA ALA A 134 6.78 17.08 12.26
C ALA A 134 6.39 15.61 12.48
N LEU A 135 7.11 14.68 11.88
CA LEU A 135 6.90 13.25 12.08
C LEU A 135 7.28 12.80 13.50
N VAL A 136 8.32 13.38 14.09
CA VAL A 136 8.66 13.18 15.51
C VAL A 136 7.54 13.70 16.42
N GLU A 137 6.94 14.85 16.11
CA GLU A 137 5.72 15.30 16.80
C GLU A 137 4.59 14.26 16.65
N GLY A 138 4.41 13.71 15.46
CA GLY A 138 3.43 12.66 15.15
C GLY A 138 3.60 11.37 15.95
N LEU A 139 4.78 11.09 16.50
CA LEU A 139 4.97 9.96 17.43
C LEU A 139 4.16 10.10 18.72
N ASN A 140 3.70 11.31 19.07
CA ASN A 140 2.90 11.58 20.25
C ASN A 140 1.43 11.88 19.89
N ASP A 141 0.96 11.43 18.73
CA ASP A 141 -0.44 11.55 18.32
C ASP A 141 -1.37 10.79 19.29
N ALA A 142 -2.59 11.28 19.46
CA ALA A 142 -3.59 10.63 20.32
C ALA A 142 -4.01 9.26 19.80
N GLN A 143 -3.93 9.04 18.49
CA GLN A 143 -4.25 7.77 17.84
C GLN A 143 -2.99 6.92 17.63
N VAL A 144 -3.00 5.70 18.16
CA VAL A 144 -1.88 4.76 18.04
C VAL A 144 -1.51 4.50 16.58
N GLU A 145 -2.52 4.39 15.72
CA GLU A 145 -2.31 4.20 14.28
C GLU A 145 -1.47 5.34 13.67
N ASN A 146 -1.75 6.60 14.04
CA ASN A 146 -1.00 7.75 13.53
C ASN A 146 0.46 7.73 14.03
N GLN A 147 0.69 7.28 15.27
CA GLN A 147 2.05 7.05 15.77
C GLN A 147 2.79 5.99 14.95
N ILE A 148 2.10 4.88 14.61
CA ILE A 148 2.67 3.81 13.77
C ILE A 148 3.03 4.34 12.38
N TYR A 149 2.14 5.11 11.75
CA TYR A 149 2.44 5.71 10.43
C TYR A 149 3.61 6.71 10.52
N SER A 150 3.74 7.45 11.63
CA SER A 150 4.87 8.34 11.86
C SER A 150 6.19 7.56 11.99
N LEU A 151 6.20 6.43 12.70
CA LEU A 151 7.35 5.52 12.74
C LEU A 151 7.73 5.03 11.34
N TRP A 152 6.75 4.55 10.55
CA TRP A 152 6.99 4.09 9.19
C TRP A 152 7.56 5.19 8.30
N ALA A 153 7.01 6.40 8.37
CA ALA A 153 7.49 7.54 7.61
C ALA A 153 8.93 7.91 7.99
N LEU A 154 9.26 7.93 9.29
CA LEU A 154 10.62 8.17 9.77
C LEU A 154 11.59 7.09 9.31
N GLY A 155 11.17 5.82 9.33
CA GLY A 155 11.95 4.70 8.79
C GLY A 155 12.20 4.81 7.29
N THR A 156 11.21 5.27 6.53
CA THR A 156 11.32 5.47 5.08
C THR A 156 12.27 6.64 4.74
N ILE A 157 12.25 7.72 5.52
CA ILE A 157 13.18 8.84 5.37
C ILE A 157 14.60 8.41 5.76
N GLY A 158 14.73 7.61 6.82
CA GLY A 158 16.00 7.06 7.27
C GLY A 158 16.92 8.07 7.96
N ASP A 159 16.41 9.24 8.35
CA ASP A 159 17.21 10.27 9.02
C ASP A 159 17.53 9.85 10.46
N LYS A 160 18.81 9.76 10.75
CA LYS A 160 19.33 9.39 12.08
C LYS A 160 18.98 10.40 13.17
N ALA A 161 18.57 11.62 12.83
CA ALA A 161 18.12 12.62 13.80
C ALA A 161 16.89 12.13 14.59
N ALA A 162 16.03 11.29 13.98
CA ALA A 162 14.84 10.75 14.62
C ALA A 162 15.10 9.61 15.61
N VAL A 163 16.27 9.01 15.60
CA VAL A 163 16.59 7.80 16.39
C VAL A 163 16.32 7.98 17.89
N PRO A 164 16.71 9.08 18.57
CA PRO A 164 16.40 9.23 19.99
C PRO A 164 14.90 9.21 20.32
N ASP A 165 14.07 9.74 19.42
CA ASP A 165 12.62 9.78 19.61
C ASP A 165 11.97 8.42 19.33
N ILE A 166 12.48 7.67 18.35
CA ILE A 166 12.04 6.31 18.04
C ILE A 166 12.42 5.36 19.20
N LEU A 167 13.60 5.51 19.79
CA LEU A 167 14.03 4.72 20.93
C LEU A 167 13.05 4.80 22.10
N ARG A 168 12.47 5.97 22.37
CA ARG A 168 11.44 6.12 23.43
C ARG A 168 10.18 5.29 23.18
N LYS A 169 9.91 4.88 21.93
CA LYS A 169 8.76 4.03 21.59
C LYS A 169 8.98 2.56 21.88
N LEU A 170 10.21 2.14 22.20
CA LEU A 170 10.49 0.79 22.68
C LEU A 170 9.89 0.54 24.08
N ASP A 171 9.66 1.58 24.87
CA ASP A 171 9.06 1.48 26.21
C ASP A 171 7.52 1.65 26.17
N SER A 172 6.91 1.70 24.98
CA SER A 172 5.45 1.87 24.84
C SER A 172 4.70 0.68 25.44
N PRO A 173 3.58 0.89 26.16
CA PRO A 173 2.70 -0.20 26.56
C PRO A 173 2.07 -0.93 25.36
N ASP A 174 1.95 -0.25 24.23
CA ASP A 174 1.39 -0.81 23.02
C ASP A 174 2.42 -1.68 22.27
N ARG A 175 2.08 -2.97 22.09
CA ARG A 175 2.94 -3.95 21.40
C ARG A 175 3.25 -3.56 19.96
N ALA A 176 2.26 -3.02 19.23
CA ALA A 176 2.44 -2.68 17.82
C ALA A 176 3.41 -1.50 17.66
N LEU A 177 3.41 -0.54 18.59
CA LEU A 177 4.38 0.55 18.62
C LEU A 177 5.79 0.02 18.90
N ARG A 178 5.97 -0.85 19.91
CA ARG A 178 7.28 -1.43 20.22
C ARG A 178 7.83 -2.21 19.02
N LYS A 179 6.99 -3.09 18.43
CA LYS A 179 7.36 -3.86 17.24
C LYS A 179 7.78 -2.97 16.07
N THR A 180 6.99 -1.95 15.77
CA THR A 180 7.28 -1.04 14.67
C THR A 180 8.55 -0.22 14.93
N ALA A 181 8.76 0.25 16.17
CA ALA A 181 9.98 0.97 16.55
C ALA A 181 11.23 0.11 16.35
N VAL A 182 11.20 -1.16 16.81
CA VAL A 182 12.29 -2.12 16.60
C VAL A 182 12.61 -2.29 15.11
N TYR A 183 11.58 -2.52 14.29
CA TYR A 183 11.74 -2.67 12.86
C TYR A 183 12.38 -1.43 12.21
N VAL A 184 11.87 -0.25 12.56
CA VAL A 184 12.35 1.04 12.01
C VAL A 184 13.79 1.31 12.41
N LEU A 185 14.16 1.04 13.67
CA LEU A 185 15.54 1.19 14.13
C LEU A 185 16.49 0.25 13.37
N GLY A 186 16.07 -0.98 13.10
CA GLY A 186 16.80 -1.93 12.26
C GLY A 186 16.97 -1.44 10.81
N ALA A 187 15.97 -0.77 10.25
CA ALA A 187 16.02 -0.20 8.91
C ALA A 187 16.96 1.02 8.82
N ILE A 188 16.95 1.90 9.84
CA ILE A 188 17.84 3.09 9.92
C ILE A 188 19.29 2.70 10.15
N LYS A 189 19.54 1.58 10.84
CA LYS A 189 20.89 1.04 11.13
C LYS A 189 21.81 2.03 11.84
N ASP A 190 21.28 2.75 12.82
CA ASP A 190 22.10 3.63 13.63
C ASP A 190 22.69 2.86 14.82
N PRO A 191 24.04 2.86 15.03
CA PRO A 191 24.68 2.14 16.14
C PRO A 191 24.14 2.49 17.52
N ARG A 192 23.59 3.68 17.73
CA ARG A 192 22.97 4.09 19.00
C ARG A 192 21.79 3.22 19.41
N ALA A 193 21.15 2.52 18.45
CA ALA A 193 20.04 1.64 18.70
C ALA A 193 20.43 0.25 19.22
N ILE A 194 21.69 -0.18 19.04
CA ILE A 194 22.12 -1.56 19.31
C ILE A 194 21.77 -1.99 20.73
N HIS A 195 22.16 -1.21 21.73
CA HIS A 195 21.90 -1.56 23.13
C HIS A 195 20.41 -1.73 23.43
N SER A 196 19.56 -0.82 22.96
CA SER A 196 18.11 -0.90 23.18
C SER A 196 17.47 -2.07 22.41
N LEU A 197 18.00 -2.40 21.22
CA LEU A 197 17.57 -3.59 20.46
C LEU A 197 18.01 -4.89 21.18
N GLN A 198 19.17 -4.92 21.82
CA GLN A 198 19.59 -6.06 22.68
C GLN A 198 18.65 -6.24 23.87
N VAL A 199 18.22 -5.15 24.52
CA VAL A 199 17.19 -5.21 25.58
C VAL A 199 15.88 -5.76 25.02
N ALA A 200 15.46 -5.34 23.82
CA ALA A 200 14.23 -5.79 23.17
C ALA A 200 14.22 -7.29 22.80
N LEU A 201 15.37 -7.99 22.83
CA LEU A 201 15.43 -9.46 22.75
C LEU A 201 14.70 -10.16 23.91
N ASN A 202 14.45 -9.45 25.01
CA ASN A 202 13.73 -9.94 26.17
C ASN A 202 12.32 -9.37 26.31
N ASP A 203 11.76 -8.77 25.26
CA ASP A 203 10.38 -8.23 25.26
C ASP A 203 9.38 -9.35 25.57
N PRO A 204 8.28 -9.09 26.33
CA PRO A 204 7.25 -10.08 26.58
C PRO A 204 6.59 -10.62 25.31
N ALA A 205 6.55 -9.84 24.21
CA ALA A 205 5.92 -10.24 22.96
C ALA A 205 6.93 -10.88 21.99
N ASP A 206 6.57 -12.05 21.46
CA ASP A 206 7.41 -12.83 20.55
C ASP A 206 7.83 -12.04 19.30
N ASP A 207 6.89 -11.37 18.65
CA ASP A 207 7.15 -10.63 17.41
C ASP A 207 8.07 -9.42 17.64
N VAL A 208 8.08 -8.82 18.82
CA VAL A 208 9.05 -7.78 19.18
C VAL A 208 10.45 -8.38 19.32
N ARG A 209 10.58 -9.52 20.03
CA ARG A 209 11.87 -10.23 20.17
C ARG A 209 12.44 -10.65 18.82
N TRP A 210 11.59 -11.22 17.95
CA TRP A 210 12.01 -11.68 16.63
C TRP A 210 12.49 -10.51 15.74
N ASN A 211 11.74 -9.40 15.73
CA ASN A 211 12.17 -8.22 15.00
C ASN A 211 13.46 -7.62 15.57
N ALA A 212 13.68 -7.68 16.89
CA ALA A 212 14.93 -7.23 17.50
C ALA A 212 16.12 -8.07 17.03
N ALA A 213 15.98 -9.40 17.00
CA ALA A 213 17.03 -10.29 16.50
C ALA A 213 17.33 -10.04 15.00
N LEU A 214 16.30 -9.84 14.17
CA LEU A 214 16.46 -9.49 12.76
C LEU A 214 17.16 -8.13 12.58
N ALA A 215 16.75 -7.11 13.36
CA ALA A 215 17.33 -5.77 13.31
C ALA A 215 18.82 -5.79 13.72
N LEU A 216 19.16 -6.47 14.81
CA LEU A 216 20.56 -6.62 15.25
C LEU A 216 21.42 -7.30 14.19
N ALA A 217 20.93 -8.39 13.60
CA ALA A 217 21.67 -9.08 12.55
C ALA A 217 21.89 -8.20 11.30
N GLN A 218 20.91 -7.36 10.91
CA GLN A 218 21.07 -6.38 9.82
C GLN A 218 22.11 -5.29 10.15
N MET A 219 22.38 -5.08 11.45
CA MET A 219 23.42 -4.18 11.94
C MET A 219 24.74 -4.90 12.23
N ASN A 220 24.86 -6.17 11.82
CA ASN A 220 26.02 -7.04 12.02
C ASN A 220 26.31 -7.31 13.51
N ASP A 221 25.27 -7.34 14.35
CA ASP A 221 25.35 -7.71 15.77
C ASP A 221 24.74 -9.10 15.97
N ALA A 222 25.54 -10.02 16.53
CA ALA A 222 25.17 -11.43 16.70
C ALA A 222 24.36 -11.73 17.98
N SER A 223 24.03 -10.73 18.80
CA SER A 223 23.35 -10.94 20.10
C SER A 223 22.01 -11.68 19.96
N GLY A 224 21.34 -11.60 18.81
CA GLY A 224 20.10 -12.31 18.51
C GLY A 224 20.26 -13.63 17.76
N ALA A 225 21.50 -14.08 17.47
CA ALA A 225 21.76 -15.22 16.57
C ALA A 225 21.16 -16.54 17.06
N ASP A 226 21.19 -16.82 18.36
CA ASP A 226 20.57 -18.01 18.92
C ASP A 226 19.04 -18.00 18.75
N LEU A 227 18.41 -16.84 18.90
CA LEU A 227 16.98 -16.70 18.64
C LEU A 227 16.67 -16.90 17.15
N LEU A 228 17.46 -16.33 16.25
CA LEU A 228 17.32 -16.56 14.80
C LEU A 228 17.49 -18.04 14.46
N THR A 229 18.40 -18.76 15.15
CA THR A 229 18.59 -20.21 14.96
C THR A 229 17.39 -21.03 15.42
N LYS A 230 16.63 -20.55 16.41
CA LYS A 230 15.34 -21.14 16.79
C LYS A 230 14.25 -20.84 15.74
N LEU A 231 14.25 -19.65 15.13
CA LEU A 231 13.26 -19.25 14.14
C LEU A 231 13.37 -20.00 12.81
N ILE A 232 14.50 -20.60 12.51
CA ILE A 232 14.65 -21.46 11.32
C ILE A 232 14.22 -22.91 11.58
N ASP A 233 13.76 -23.25 12.78
CA ASP A 233 13.19 -24.55 13.11
C ASP A 233 11.67 -24.54 12.91
N ARG A 234 11.17 -25.24 11.89
CA ARG A 234 9.72 -25.31 11.61
C ARG A 234 8.93 -25.87 12.79
N ARG A 235 9.48 -26.86 13.51
CA ARG A 235 8.81 -27.48 14.67
C ARG A 235 8.57 -26.46 15.78
N TYR A 236 9.54 -25.57 15.99
CA TYR A 236 9.38 -24.45 16.94
C TYR A 236 8.26 -23.51 16.48
N LEU A 237 8.23 -23.13 15.20
CA LEU A 237 7.22 -22.21 14.67
C LEU A 237 5.82 -22.82 14.61
N GLU A 238 5.70 -24.15 14.56
CA GLU A 238 4.40 -24.84 14.66
C GLU A 238 3.78 -24.71 16.07
N THR A 239 4.57 -24.50 17.10
CA THR A 239 4.08 -24.24 18.46
C THR A 239 3.55 -22.82 18.65
N VAL A 240 3.79 -21.93 17.69
CA VAL A 240 3.34 -20.53 17.76
C VAL A 240 1.91 -20.42 17.24
N GLU A 241 0.98 -20.08 18.12
CA GLU A 241 -0.44 -19.95 17.78
C GLU A 241 -0.69 -18.78 16.81
N GLY A 242 -1.64 -18.95 15.91
CA GLY A 242 -2.15 -17.91 15.01
C GLY A 242 -1.22 -17.57 13.82
N MET A 243 -0.12 -18.31 13.63
CA MET A 243 0.78 -18.08 12.48
C MET A 243 0.41 -18.99 11.31
N THR A 244 0.22 -18.41 10.12
CA THR A 244 -0.05 -19.18 8.89
C THR A 244 1.22 -19.87 8.37
N PRO A 245 1.11 -20.92 7.53
CA PRO A 245 2.29 -21.55 6.90
C PRO A 245 3.15 -20.54 6.11
N GLU A 246 2.53 -19.61 5.40
CA GLU A 246 3.21 -18.58 4.62
C GLU A 246 4.01 -17.63 5.51
N GLN A 247 3.42 -17.20 6.63
CA GLN A 247 4.09 -16.34 7.61
C GLN A 247 5.29 -17.06 8.26
N ARG A 248 5.19 -18.38 8.50
CA ARG A 248 6.31 -19.19 8.99
C ARG A 248 7.45 -19.24 7.98
N SER A 249 7.12 -19.51 6.70
CA SER A 249 8.12 -19.53 5.63
C SER A 249 8.81 -18.17 5.48
N GLU A 250 8.06 -17.07 5.48
CA GLU A 250 8.62 -15.72 5.42
C GLU A 250 9.57 -15.42 6.59
N LEU A 251 9.18 -15.81 7.80
CA LEU A 251 10.02 -15.62 8.99
C LEU A 251 11.30 -16.44 8.89
N ILE A 252 11.24 -17.72 8.45
CA ILE A 252 12.40 -18.56 8.21
C ILE A 252 13.33 -17.92 7.18
N ILE A 253 12.79 -17.47 6.05
CA ILE A 253 13.58 -16.81 5.00
C ILE A 253 14.34 -15.60 5.55
N ASN A 254 13.66 -14.76 6.34
CA ASN A 254 14.30 -13.59 6.93
C ASN A 254 15.38 -13.97 7.95
N ALA A 255 15.12 -14.97 8.79
CA ALA A 255 16.09 -15.45 9.76
C ALA A 255 17.32 -16.09 9.09
N VAL A 256 17.12 -16.91 8.06
CA VAL A 256 18.21 -17.52 7.26
C VAL A 256 19.08 -16.45 6.61
N LYS A 257 18.48 -15.45 5.98
CA LYS A 257 19.20 -14.32 5.36
C LYS A 257 20.07 -13.58 6.39
N CYS A 258 19.52 -13.34 7.59
CA CYS A 258 20.22 -12.67 8.69
C CYS A 258 21.38 -13.53 9.23
N LEU A 259 21.19 -14.84 9.43
CA LEU A 259 22.24 -15.76 9.85
C LEU A 259 23.36 -15.84 8.81
N GLY A 260 23.02 -15.77 7.51
CA GLY A 260 24.00 -15.69 6.42
C GLY A 260 24.79 -14.37 6.43
N ILE A 261 24.16 -13.22 6.77
CA ILE A 261 24.87 -11.94 6.95
C ILE A 261 25.88 -12.05 8.09
N LEU A 262 25.47 -12.63 9.23
CA LEU A 262 26.31 -12.82 10.40
C LEU A 262 27.39 -13.89 10.21
N LYS A 263 27.30 -14.74 9.18
CA LYS A 263 28.12 -15.95 9.01
C LYS A 263 28.15 -16.82 10.28
N PHE A 264 26.97 -16.96 10.90
CA PHE A 264 26.86 -17.60 12.22
C PHE A 264 26.99 -19.11 12.10
N GLN A 265 28.19 -19.63 12.46
CA GLN A 265 28.55 -21.05 12.31
C GLN A 265 27.60 -21.99 13.04
N GLY A 266 27.03 -21.57 14.19
CA GLY A 266 26.07 -22.36 14.96
C GLY A 266 24.78 -22.73 14.25
N ALA A 267 24.45 -22.04 13.12
CA ALA A 267 23.26 -22.32 12.30
C ALA A 267 23.62 -23.05 10.98
N HIS A 268 24.89 -23.22 10.65
CA HIS A 268 25.31 -23.70 9.33
C HIS A 268 24.63 -25.02 8.93
N ASP A 269 24.71 -26.05 9.79
CA ASP A 269 24.17 -27.38 9.48
C ASP A 269 22.63 -27.36 9.29
N LYS A 270 21.92 -26.56 10.10
CA LYS A 270 20.48 -26.36 9.94
C LYS A 270 20.14 -25.67 8.62
N ILE A 271 20.94 -24.69 8.19
CA ILE A 271 20.74 -24.00 6.91
C ILE A 271 21.01 -24.97 5.76
N VAL A 272 22.00 -25.87 5.88
CA VAL A 272 22.23 -26.95 4.91
C VAL A 272 21.03 -27.89 4.82
N GLU A 273 20.46 -28.30 5.96
CA GLU A 273 19.26 -29.14 6.01
C GLU A 273 18.08 -28.45 5.31
N LEU A 274 17.83 -27.17 5.62
CA LEU A 274 16.75 -26.40 4.99
C LEU A 274 16.94 -26.27 3.46
N SER A 275 18.18 -26.09 3.00
CA SER A 275 18.48 -25.96 1.58
C SER A 275 18.13 -27.21 0.76
N GLN A 276 18.13 -28.38 1.40
CA GLN A 276 17.89 -29.68 0.76
C GLN A 276 16.45 -30.18 0.95
N ASN A 277 15.90 -29.99 2.15
CA ASN A 277 14.74 -30.76 2.60
C ASN A 277 13.51 -29.89 2.96
N ASP A 278 13.61 -28.56 2.98
CA ASP A 278 12.47 -27.74 3.35
C ASP A 278 11.32 -27.88 2.33
N PRO A 279 10.05 -28.02 2.76
CA PRO A 279 8.91 -28.16 1.85
C PRO A 279 8.70 -26.91 0.97
N ASP A 280 9.10 -25.73 1.43
CA ASP A 280 8.95 -24.47 0.70
C ASP A 280 10.20 -24.18 -0.16
N LEU A 281 10.02 -24.05 -1.46
CA LEU A 281 11.09 -23.75 -2.41
C LEU A 281 11.78 -22.43 -2.11
N ALA A 282 11.03 -21.40 -1.68
CA ALA A 282 11.60 -20.09 -1.37
C ALA A 282 12.51 -20.13 -0.15
N VAL A 283 12.22 -21.00 0.83
CA VAL A 283 13.10 -21.28 1.96
C VAL A 283 14.38 -21.99 1.51
N ARG A 284 14.26 -22.99 0.62
CA ARG A 284 15.44 -23.68 0.05
C ARG A 284 16.36 -22.71 -0.68
N ASP A 285 15.78 -21.86 -1.56
CA ASP A 285 16.56 -20.88 -2.32
C ASP A 285 17.25 -19.86 -1.42
N ALA A 286 16.54 -19.33 -0.42
CA ALA A 286 17.12 -18.42 0.56
C ALA A 286 18.26 -19.07 1.35
N SER A 287 18.13 -20.36 1.68
CA SER A 287 19.16 -21.14 2.41
C SER A 287 20.42 -21.35 1.54
N ILE A 288 20.23 -21.68 0.26
CA ILE A 288 21.34 -21.79 -0.71
C ILE A 288 22.08 -20.46 -0.84
N GLU A 289 21.35 -19.36 -0.94
CA GLU A 289 21.93 -18.02 -1.03
C GLU A 289 22.69 -17.64 0.25
N ALA A 290 22.14 -17.97 1.41
CA ALA A 290 22.81 -17.73 2.69
C ALA A 290 24.13 -18.50 2.81
N LEU A 291 24.14 -19.80 2.42
CA LEU A 291 25.34 -20.65 2.45
C LEU A 291 26.49 -20.12 1.58
N ARG A 292 26.20 -19.38 0.52
CA ARG A 292 27.25 -18.74 -0.29
C ARG A 292 28.03 -17.65 0.43
N LYS A 293 27.52 -17.18 1.59
CA LYS A 293 28.15 -16.11 2.39
C LYS A 293 29.07 -16.66 3.48
N PHE A 294 28.91 -17.95 3.83
CA PHE A 294 29.76 -18.63 4.82
C PHE A 294 31.15 -18.92 4.25
#